data_393462750e1f82edc0c52c8b8f8f007c
#
_entry.id   393462750e1f82edc0c52c8b8f8f007c
#
_cell.length_a   1.000
_cell.length_b   1.000
_cell.length_c   1.000
_cell.angle_alpha   90.00
_cell.angle_beta   90.00
_cell.angle_gamma   90.00
#
_symmetry.space_group_name_H-M   'P 1'
#
loop_
_entity.id
_entity.type
_entity.pdbx_description
1 polymer ?
#
loop_
_entity_poly.entity_id
_entity_poly.type
_entity_poly.pdbx_seq_one_letter_code
_entity_poly.pdbx_strand_id
1 'polypeptide(L)'
;FTDYSVTPSCGLAGKNDYIGKVDNPTYFMSPERIKAGMIWWNNGFVEYQFPNYLEGKDKLEMLDLSMELGSEFDFSNNVLPSDITFSINGTEIGTWSSPGDFSDIRGKYTPAWVPDNVNQYGQLKIVRITNHGSYLDGQPFTDVSIDDLDWRQPTFTVRFAIKPDAKHNGGCTIFGHGFGNYDQDIQMKLFHS
;
A
#
# COMPACT_ATOMS: atom_id res chain seq x y z
N PHE A 1 -5.03 7.28 5.19
CA PHE A 1 -5.56 7.44 3.82
C PHE A 1 -6.59 8.56 3.76
N THR A 2 -6.73 9.16 2.60
CA THR A 2 -7.55 10.34 2.36
C THR A 2 -8.79 10.04 1.51
N ASP A 3 -8.73 8.99 0.69
CA ASP A 3 -9.85 8.51 -0.12
C ASP A 3 -9.82 7.00 -0.25
N TYR A 4 -10.95 6.39 -0.54
CA TYR A 4 -11.08 4.95 -0.72
C TYR A 4 -12.36 4.56 -1.46
N SER A 5 -12.32 3.40 -2.08
CA SER A 5 -13.48 2.66 -2.55
C SER A 5 -13.14 1.19 -2.41
N VAL A 6 -13.67 0.52 -1.40
CA VAL A 6 -13.28 -0.84 -1.04
C VAL A 6 -14.50 -1.75 -0.94
N THR A 7 -14.28 -3.03 -1.20
CA THR A 7 -15.31 -4.07 -0.99
C THR A 7 -14.82 -5.11 0.02
N PRO A 8 -15.73 -5.80 0.70
CA PRO A 8 -15.38 -6.98 1.50
C PRO A 8 -14.68 -8.09 0.66
N SER A 9 -13.76 -8.85 1.24
CA SER A 9 -13.27 -8.74 2.61
C SER A 9 -12.50 -7.43 2.80
N CYS A 10 -12.77 -6.69 3.89
CA CYS A 10 -12.09 -5.44 4.17
C CYS A 10 -12.11 -5.11 5.67
N GLY A 11 -11.13 -4.34 6.12
CA GLY A 11 -11.10 -3.90 7.51
C GLY A 11 -9.87 -3.08 7.88
N LEU A 12 -9.86 -2.65 9.12
CA LEU A 12 -8.84 -1.84 9.75
C LEU A 12 -8.45 -2.47 11.09
N ALA A 13 -7.17 -2.61 11.35
CA ALA A 13 -6.65 -3.10 12.63
C ALA A 13 -5.76 -2.05 13.29
N GLY A 14 -6.04 -1.77 14.54
CA GLY A 14 -5.23 -0.94 15.41
C GLY A 14 -4.35 -1.79 16.31
N LYS A 15 -3.59 -1.13 17.18
CA LYS A 15 -2.65 -1.81 18.08
C LYS A 15 -3.27 -2.88 18.99
N ASN A 16 -4.51 -2.67 19.45
CA ASN A 16 -5.14 -3.50 20.47
C ASN A 16 -6.39 -4.24 20.03
N ASP A 17 -6.99 -3.87 18.90
CA ASP A 17 -8.23 -4.45 18.38
C ASP A 17 -8.49 -4.00 16.96
N TYR A 18 -9.50 -4.58 16.31
CA TYR A 18 -10.05 -4.07 15.06
C TYR A 18 -10.68 -2.69 15.25
N ILE A 19 -10.59 -1.85 14.23
CA ILE A 19 -11.25 -0.56 14.20
C ILE A 19 -12.62 -0.73 13.53
N GLY A 20 -13.65 -0.79 14.34
CA GLY A 20 -15.02 -1.04 13.89
C GLY A 20 -15.28 -2.51 13.57
N LYS A 21 -16.13 -2.77 12.58
CA LYS A 21 -16.52 -4.13 12.17
C LYS A 21 -15.78 -4.50 10.90
N VAL A 22 -15.21 -5.70 10.90
CA VAL A 22 -14.67 -6.35 9.70
C VAL A 22 -15.78 -6.50 8.65
N ASP A 23 -15.41 -6.45 7.37
CA ASP A 23 -16.30 -6.55 6.20
C ASP A 23 -17.36 -5.45 6.08
N ASN A 24 -17.13 -4.33 6.76
CA ASN A 24 -17.99 -3.17 6.64
C ASN A 24 -17.20 -1.94 6.17
N PRO A 25 -17.25 -1.60 4.86
CA PRO A 25 -16.54 -0.46 4.29
C PRO A 25 -16.81 0.89 4.96
N THR A 26 -17.97 1.04 5.62
CA THR A 26 -18.34 2.29 6.31
C THR A 26 -17.31 2.70 7.38
N TYR A 27 -16.64 1.73 8.01
CA TYR A 27 -15.64 2.02 9.04
C TYR A 27 -14.34 2.65 8.49
N PHE A 28 -14.11 2.61 7.18
CA PHE A 28 -13.05 3.39 6.54
C PHE A 28 -13.28 4.91 6.66
N MET A 29 -14.50 5.36 6.99
CA MET A 29 -14.80 6.75 7.35
C MET A 29 -14.57 7.08 8.82
N SER A 30 -14.33 6.08 9.67
CA SER A 30 -14.14 6.31 11.11
C SER A 30 -12.98 7.29 11.37
N PRO A 31 -13.14 8.25 12.28
CA PRO A 31 -12.01 9.07 12.74
C PRO A 31 -10.86 8.24 13.32
N GLU A 32 -11.16 7.07 13.89
CA GLU A 32 -10.17 6.15 14.45
C GLU A 32 -9.25 5.51 13.39
N ARG A 33 -9.59 5.62 12.09
CA ARG A 33 -8.77 5.09 10.98
C ARG A 33 -7.32 5.59 10.99
N ILE A 34 -7.06 6.76 11.60
CA ILE A 34 -5.71 7.30 11.76
C ILE A 34 -4.82 6.44 12.67
N LYS A 35 -5.42 5.56 13.48
CA LYS A 35 -4.72 4.62 14.38
C LYS A 35 -4.52 3.25 13.74
N ALA A 36 -4.98 3.05 12.50
CA ALA A 36 -4.81 1.79 11.80
C ALA A 36 -3.34 1.54 11.50
N GLY A 37 -2.82 0.42 11.99
CA GLY A 37 -1.49 -0.10 11.66
C GLY A 37 -1.54 -1.17 10.57
N MET A 38 -2.72 -1.72 10.27
CA MET A 38 -2.94 -2.63 9.15
C MET A 38 -4.31 -2.34 8.54
N ILE A 39 -4.36 -2.34 7.21
CA ILE A 39 -5.61 -2.20 6.45
C ILE A 39 -5.65 -3.23 5.34
N TRP A 40 -6.85 -3.71 5.01
CA TRP A 40 -7.03 -4.67 3.92
C TRP A 40 -8.36 -4.47 3.20
N TRP A 41 -8.40 -4.90 1.94
CA TRP A 41 -9.62 -4.88 1.12
C TRP A 41 -9.51 -5.87 -0.05
N ASN A 42 -10.66 -6.30 -0.55
CA ASN A 42 -10.71 -7.23 -1.69
C ASN A 42 -10.58 -6.49 -3.02
N ASN A 43 -11.54 -5.65 -3.39
CA ASN A 43 -11.52 -4.88 -4.64
C ASN A 43 -11.58 -3.38 -4.38
N GLY A 44 -11.13 -2.59 -5.37
CA GLY A 44 -11.14 -1.16 -5.31
C GLY A 44 -9.79 -0.57 -4.92
N PHE A 45 -9.79 0.55 -4.20
CA PHE A 45 -8.55 1.26 -3.90
C PHE A 45 -8.56 1.94 -2.53
N VAL A 46 -7.36 2.22 -2.06
CA VAL A 46 -7.08 3.15 -0.97
C VAL A 46 -6.04 4.17 -1.44
N GLU A 47 -6.23 5.44 -1.08
CA GLU A 47 -5.42 6.55 -1.53
C GLU A 47 -4.88 7.35 -0.34
N TYR A 48 -3.60 7.70 -0.40
CA TYR A 48 -2.91 8.51 0.59
C TYR A 48 -2.43 9.81 -0.02
N GLN A 49 -2.40 10.88 0.76
CA GLN A 49 -1.76 12.13 0.38
C GLN A 49 -0.52 12.38 1.23
N PHE A 50 0.57 12.70 0.56
CA PHE A 50 1.83 13.09 1.15
C PHE A 50 2.11 14.56 0.84
N PRO A 51 2.57 15.36 1.81
CA PRO A 51 2.92 16.74 1.55
C PRO A 51 4.11 16.82 0.59
N ASN A 52 4.07 17.79 -0.31
CA ASN A 52 5.19 18.13 -1.17
C ASN A 52 5.92 19.33 -0.58
N TYR A 53 7.13 19.12 -0.06
CA TYR A 53 7.96 20.17 0.53
C TYR A 53 8.97 20.78 -0.45
N LEU A 54 8.92 20.40 -1.72
CA LEU A 54 9.81 20.99 -2.75
C LEU A 54 9.43 22.45 -2.98
N GLU A 55 10.45 23.30 -3.00
CA GLU A 55 10.29 24.72 -3.31
C GLU A 55 10.34 24.96 -4.83
N GLY A 56 9.89 26.14 -5.27
CA GLY A 56 9.75 26.45 -6.71
C GLY A 56 11.01 26.32 -7.56
N LYS A 57 12.21 26.39 -6.95
CA LYS A 57 13.51 26.22 -7.61
C LYS A 57 14.02 24.78 -7.64
N ASP A 58 13.44 23.92 -6.80
CA ASP A 58 13.87 22.54 -6.68
C ASP A 58 13.45 21.73 -7.92
N LYS A 59 14.31 20.80 -8.31
CA LYS A 59 14.04 19.84 -9.37
C LYS A 59 14.02 18.45 -8.77
N LEU A 60 12.86 17.80 -8.85
CA LEU A 60 12.72 16.40 -8.42
C LEU A 60 13.51 15.52 -9.39
N GLU A 61 14.42 14.71 -8.86
CA GLU A 61 15.26 13.79 -9.63
C GLU A 61 14.89 12.33 -9.41
N MET A 62 14.42 12.01 -8.20
CA MET A 62 14.03 10.65 -7.85
C MET A 62 12.99 10.67 -6.73
N LEU A 63 12.07 9.73 -6.77
CA LEU A 63 11.09 9.46 -5.73
C LEU A 63 11.16 7.98 -5.35
N ASP A 64 11.27 7.70 -4.05
CA ASP A 64 11.13 6.35 -3.49
C ASP A 64 9.84 6.26 -2.68
N LEU A 65 9.04 5.23 -2.97
CA LEU A 65 7.87 4.84 -2.19
C LEU A 65 8.11 3.45 -1.62
N SER A 66 8.10 3.33 -0.29
CA SER A 66 8.39 2.08 0.44
C SER A 66 7.22 1.67 1.32
N MET A 67 6.81 0.40 1.26
CA MET A 67 5.68 -0.15 2.02
C MET A 67 5.78 -1.67 2.12
N GLU A 68 5.14 -2.24 3.15
CA GLU A 68 4.96 -3.68 3.28
C GLU A 68 3.56 -4.06 2.80
N LEU A 69 3.46 -4.97 1.81
CA LEU A 69 2.22 -5.35 1.12
C LEU A 69 2.06 -6.87 1.03
N GLY A 70 0.82 -7.31 1.01
CA GLY A 70 0.42 -8.68 0.72
C GLY A 70 -0.90 -8.75 -0.02
N SER A 71 -1.29 -9.97 -0.44
CA SER A 71 -2.65 -10.26 -0.85
C SER A 71 -3.58 -10.23 0.38
N GLU A 72 -4.86 -10.39 0.17
CA GLU A 72 -5.89 -10.47 1.21
C GLU A 72 -6.78 -11.67 0.96
N PHE A 73 -6.96 -12.51 1.99
CA PHE A 73 -7.91 -13.63 2.00
C PHE A 73 -8.42 -13.88 3.41
N ASP A 74 -9.66 -14.34 3.55
CA ASP A 74 -10.35 -14.48 4.84
C ASP A 74 -9.58 -15.31 5.88
N PHE A 75 -8.80 -16.31 5.44
CA PHE A 75 -8.09 -17.24 6.32
C PHE A 75 -6.61 -17.42 5.96
N SER A 76 -5.99 -16.53 5.24
CA SER A 76 -4.63 -16.66 4.73
C SER A 76 -4.46 -17.76 3.67
N ASN A 77 -3.78 -17.40 2.61
CA ASN A 77 -3.42 -18.31 1.54
C ASN A 77 -2.09 -17.89 0.92
N ASN A 78 -1.03 -18.64 1.23
CA ASN A 78 0.33 -18.35 0.74
C ASN A 78 0.47 -18.40 -0.79
N VAL A 79 -0.53 -18.92 -1.49
CA VAL A 79 -0.56 -19.06 -2.96
C VAL A 79 -1.81 -18.38 -3.52
N LEU A 80 -2.06 -17.15 -3.11
CA LEU A 80 -3.15 -16.32 -3.64
C LEU A 80 -2.56 -15.09 -4.32
N PRO A 81 -2.28 -15.13 -5.62
CA PRO A 81 -1.72 -13.97 -6.31
C PRO A 81 -2.71 -12.82 -6.37
N SER A 82 -2.20 -11.62 -6.25
CA SER A 82 -3.00 -10.39 -6.38
C SER A 82 -2.23 -9.32 -7.14
N ASP A 83 -2.87 -8.74 -8.15
CA ASP A 83 -2.29 -7.68 -8.97
C ASP A 83 -2.59 -6.32 -8.32
N ILE A 84 -1.61 -5.81 -7.58
CA ILE A 84 -1.68 -4.52 -6.88
C ILE A 84 -1.09 -3.45 -7.78
N THR A 85 -1.92 -2.49 -8.20
CA THR A 85 -1.52 -1.39 -9.08
C THR A 85 -1.19 -0.15 -8.25
N PHE A 86 -0.04 0.47 -8.54
CA PHE A 86 0.42 1.73 -7.95
C PHE A 86 0.15 2.89 -8.90
N SER A 87 -0.38 4.00 -8.37
CA SER A 87 -0.49 5.26 -9.11
C SER A 87 -0.02 6.43 -8.24
N ILE A 88 0.60 7.43 -8.85
CA ILE A 88 1.00 8.68 -8.21
C ILE A 88 0.45 9.84 -9.01
N ASN A 89 -0.27 10.76 -8.36
CA ASN A 89 -0.92 11.92 -8.98
C ASN A 89 -1.76 11.53 -10.22
N GLY A 90 -2.45 10.38 -10.16
CA GLY A 90 -3.28 9.87 -11.26
C GLY A 90 -2.51 9.14 -12.36
N THR A 91 -1.18 9.18 -12.36
CA THR A 91 -0.35 8.41 -13.31
C THR A 91 -0.13 7.01 -12.76
N GLU A 92 -0.54 5.98 -13.51
CA GLU A 92 -0.27 4.57 -13.19
C GLU A 92 1.22 4.29 -13.37
N ILE A 93 1.87 3.84 -12.29
CA ILE A 93 3.30 3.52 -12.28
C ILE A 93 3.53 2.10 -12.77
N GLY A 94 2.69 1.17 -12.34
CA GLY A 94 2.76 -0.23 -12.71
C GLY A 94 2.00 -1.13 -11.73
N THR A 95 2.02 -2.43 -12.03
CA THR A 95 1.31 -3.45 -11.25
C THR A 95 2.30 -4.50 -10.75
N TRP A 96 2.27 -4.75 -9.45
CA TRP A 96 3.02 -5.84 -8.82
C TRP A 96 2.06 -6.98 -8.48
N SER A 97 2.41 -8.21 -8.88
CA SER A 97 1.67 -9.41 -8.48
C SER A 97 2.20 -9.92 -7.14
N SER A 98 1.45 -9.66 -6.08
CA SER A 98 1.70 -10.26 -4.77
C SER A 98 1.53 -11.77 -4.86
N PRO A 99 2.42 -12.59 -4.27
CA PRO A 99 2.30 -14.04 -4.36
C PRO A 99 1.27 -14.64 -3.40
N GLY A 100 0.89 -13.94 -2.33
CA GLY A 100 -0.03 -14.51 -1.36
C GLY A 100 -0.31 -13.62 -0.15
N ASP A 101 -1.12 -14.17 0.71
CA ASP A 101 -1.49 -13.71 2.04
C ASP A 101 -0.84 -14.67 3.06
N PHE A 102 0.07 -14.18 3.90
CA PHE A 102 0.96 -15.04 4.68
C PHE A 102 0.60 -15.10 6.16
N SER A 103 0.41 -16.34 6.66
CA SER A 103 0.30 -16.65 8.09
C SER A 103 1.00 -17.96 8.49
N ASP A 104 1.94 -18.42 7.67
CA ASP A 104 2.76 -19.61 7.95
C ASP A 104 3.62 -19.42 9.22
N ILE A 105 4.03 -18.20 9.48
CA ILE A 105 4.64 -17.76 10.74
C ILE A 105 4.02 -16.45 11.19
N ARG A 106 4.10 -16.16 12.50
CA ARG A 106 3.64 -14.87 13.03
C ARG A 106 4.51 -13.74 12.52
N GLY A 107 3.88 -12.64 12.09
CA GLY A 107 4.57 -11.41 11.75
C GLY A 107 5.33 -10.86 12.95
N LYS A 108 6.56 -10.41 12.73
CA LYS A 108 7.50 -9.97 13.78
C LYS A 108 6.92 -8.90 14.69
N TYR A 109 6.15 -7.97 14.14
CA TYR A 109 5.53 -6.86 14.87
C TYR A 109 4.01 -7.01 15.04
N THR A 110 3.40 -8.01 14.38
CA THR A 110 1.96 -8.24 14.43
C THR A 110 1.52 -8.54 15.88
N PRO A 111 0.57 -7.75 16.43
CA PRO A 111 0.15 -7.89 17.82
C PRO A 111 -0.41 -9.27 18.15
N ALA A 112 -0.21 -9.72 19.40
CA ALA A 112 -0.64 -11.04 19.86
C ALA A 112 -2.15 -11.27 19.80
N TRP A 113 -2.95 -10.22 19.78
CA TRP A 113 -4.41 -10.33 19.67
C TRP A 113 -4.88 -10.72 18.27
N VAL A 114 -4.07 -10.49 17.23
CA VAL A 114 -4.38 -10.90 15.85
C VAL A 114 -4.32 -12.42 15.77
N PRO A 115 -5.37 -13.10 15.27
CA PRO A 115 -5.37 -14.55 15.14
C PRO A 115 -4.21 -15.06 14.26
N ASP A 116 -3.66 -16.23 14.61
CA ASP A 116 -2.51 -16.80 13.89
C ASP A 116 -2.83 -17.23 12.46
N ASN A 117 -4.10 -17.46 12.14
CA ASN A 117 -4.56 -17.95 10.84
C ASN A 117 -5.04 -16.82 9.90
N VAL A 118 -4.79 -15.57 10.24
CA VAL A 118 -5.05 -14.43 9.37
C VAL A 118 -3.75 -13.71 9.07
N ASN A 119 -3.79 -12.84 8.10
CA ASN A 119 -2.68 -12.10 7.51
C ASN A 119 -1.67 -11.59 8.56
N GLN A 120 -0.48 -12.17 8.57
CA GLN A 120 0.55 -11.90 9.59
C GLN A 120 1.64 -10.95 9.11
N TYR A 121 1.99 -11.02 7.83
CA TYR A 121 3.05 -10.21 7.23
C TYR A 121 2.92 -10.15 5.71
N GLY A 122 3.60 -9.18 5.13
CA GLY A 122 3.71 -9.00 3.69
C GLY A 122 5.16 -9.03 3.21
N GLN A 123 5.38 -8.47 2.04
CA GLN A 123 6.69 -8.24 1.47
C GLN A 123 6.99 -6.74 1.42
N LEU A 124 8.19 -6.35 1.82
CA LEU A 124 8.65 -4.98 1.63
C LEU A 124 8.83 -4.71 0.14
N LYS A 125 8.20 -3.66 -0.34
CA LYS A 125 8.31 -3.18 -1.72
C LYS A 125 8.84 -1.76 -1.74
N ILE A 126 9.76 -1.52 -2.66
CA ILE A 126 10.30 -0.19 -2.94
C ILE A 126 10.06 0.12 -4.40
N VAL A 127 9.16 1.06 -4.66
CA VAL A 127 8.91 1.62 -5.99
C VAL A 127 9.77 2.88 -6.11
N ARG A 128 10.73 2.87 -7.03
CA ARG A 128 11.61 3.99 -7.35
C ARG A 128 11.24 4.56 -8.69
N ILE A 129 11.07 5.88 -8.78
CA ILE A 129 10.81 6.59 -10.02
C ILE A 129 11.94 7.57 -10.24
N THR A 130 12.55 7.52 -11.41
CA THR A 130 13.67 8.36 -11.81
C THR A 130 13.36 9.07 -13.12
N ASN A 131 14.29 9.87 -13.62
CA ASN A 131 14.20 10.50 -14.95
C ASN A 131 14.32 9.48 -16.13
N HIS A 132 14.64 8.22 -15.82
CA HIS A 132 14.88 7.17 -16.81
C HIS A 132 13.85 6.03 -16.77
N GLY A 133 12.82 6.14 -15.91
CA GLY A 133 11.81 5.11 -15.73
C GLY A 133 11.64 4.71 -14.27
N SER A 134 10.81 3.70 -14.07
CA SER A 134 10.45 3.19 -12.75
C SER A 134 11.07 1.82 -12.49
N TYR A 135 11.33 1.55 -11.22
CA TYR A 135 11.95 0.33 -10.73
C TYR A 135 11.16 -0.22 -9.53
N LEU A 136 11.04 -1.52 -9.46
CA LEU A 136 10.48 -2.24 -8.29
C LEU A 136 11.60 -3.10 -7.68
N ASP A 137 11.92 -2.83 -6.41
CA ASP A 137 13.00 -3.52 -5.68
C ASP A 137 14.34 -3.53 -6.46
N GLY A 138 14.64 -2.43 -7.15
CA GLY A 138 15.84 -2.26 -7.96
C GLY A 138 15.80 -2.89 -9.35
N GLN A 139 14.74 -3.60 -9.72
CA GLN A 139 14.55 -4.16 -11.06
C GLN A 139 13.73 -3.20 -11.94
N PRO A 140 14.01 -3.10 -13.25
CA PRO A 140 13.17 -2.32 -14.17
C PRO A 140 11.70 -2.73 -14.03
N PHE A 141 10.81 -1.74 -13.95
CA PHE A 141 9.39 -1.96 -13.72
C PHE A 141 8.55 -1.45 -14.89
N THR A 142 8.61 -0.15 -15.15
CA THR A 142 7.95 0.47 -16.32
C THR A 142 8.77 1.66 -16.83
N ASP A 143 8.38 2.20 -17.99
CA ASP A 143 9.02 3.39 -18.58
C ASP A 143 8.54 4.71 -17.96
N VAL A 144 7.59 4.65 -17.01
CA VAL A 144 7.08 5.85 -16.33
C VAL A 144 8.19 6.52 -15.54
N SER A 145 8.42 7.80 -15.84
CA SER A 145 9.50 8.61 -15.27
C SER A 145 8.95 9.75 -14.38
N ILE A 146 9.84 10.48 -13.75
CA ILE A 146 9.49 11.69 -12.98
C ILE A 146 8.76 12.71 -13.87
N ASP A 147 9.13 12.84 -15.13
CA ASP A 147 8.53 13.81 -16.06
C ASP A 147 7.05 13.47 -16.39
N ASP A 148 6.63 12.23 -16.19
CA ASP A 148 5.24 11.79 -16.38
C ASP A 148 4.35 12.08 -15.16
N LEU A 149 4.98 12.41 -14.01
CA LEU A 149 4.27 12.77 -12.80
C LEU A 149 4.01 14.27 -12.76
N ASP A 150 2.78 14.67 -12.46
CA ASP A 150 2.47 16.06 -12.13
C ASP A 150 2.97 16.40 -10.70
N TRP A 151 4.29 16.39 -10.52
CA TRP A 151 4.94 16.48 -9.20
C TRP A 151 5.00 17.88 -8.60
N ARG A 152 4.62 18.92 -9.36
CA ARG A 152 4.60 20.30 -8.86
C ARG A 152 3.33 20.66 -8.07
N GLN A 153 2.49 19.69 -7.79
CA GLN A 153 1.31 19.85 -6.94
C GLN A 153 1.71 20.01 -5.46
N PRO A 154 0.87 20.65 -4.63
CA PRO A 154 1.12 20.78 -3.19
C PRO A 154 1.24 19.46 -2.43
N THR A 155 0.68 18.38 -2.99
CA THR A 155 0.70 17.03 -2.42
C THR A 155 0.99 16.00 -3.50
N PHE A 156 1.57 14.87 -3.07
CA PHE A 156 1.58 13.64 -3.85
C PHE A 156 0.41 12.77 -3.42
N THR A 157 -0.42 12.37 -4.35
CA THR A 157 -1.52 11.42 -4.13
C THR A 157 -1.05 10.05 -4.58
N VAL A 158 -0.96 9.09 -3.64
CA VAL A 158 -0.55 7.71 -3.90
C VAL A 158 -1.74 6.79 -3.77
N ARG A 159 -2.02 6.00 -4.79
CA ARG A 159 -3.12 5.04 -4.82
C ARG A 159 -2.59 3.62 -4.95
N PHE A 160 -3.15 2.73 -4.12
CA PHE A 160 -3.02 1.28 -4.21
C PHE A 160 -4.37 0.72 -4.64
N ALA A 161 -4.42 -0.02 -5.74
CA ALA A 161 -5.68 -0.48 -6.30
C ALA A 161 -5.63 -1.95 -6.72
N ILE A 162 -6.73 -2.64 -6.47
CA ILE A 162 -7.09 -3.88 -7.15
C ILE A 162 -8.09 -3.48 -8.23
N LYS A 163 -7.64 -3.48 -9.48
CA LYS A 163 -8.42 -3.00 -10.62
C LYS A 163 -9.50 -4.04 -11.01
N PRO A 164 -10.65 -3.60 -11.57
CA PRO A 164 -11.70 -4.53 -11.99
C PRO A 164 -11.26 -5.53 -13.06
N ASP A 165 -10.25 -5.18 -13.85
CA ASP A 165 -9.67 -5.99 -14.92
C ASP A 165 -8.39 -6.71 -14.50
N ALA A 166 -8.06 -6.73 -13.18
CA ALA A 166 -6.92 -7.45 -12.66
C ALA A 166 -7.00 -8.94 -13.02
N LYS A 167 -5.89 -9.48 -13.52
CA LYS A 167 -5.81 -10.91 -13.86
C LYS A 167 -5.84 -11.79 -12.61
N HIS A 168 -5.20 -11.31 -11.54
CA HIS A 168 -5.20 -11.95 -10.24
C HIS A 168 -5.86 -11.00 -9.24
N ASN A 169 -7.02 -11.41 -8.74
CA ASN A 169 -7.81 -10.63 -7.81
C ASN A 169 -7.79 -11.27 -6.42
N GLY A 170 -6.67 -11.13 -5.73
CA GLY A 170 -6.44 -11.63 -4.38
C GLY A 170 -6.41 -10.52 -3.33
N GLY A 171 -7.07 -9.38 -3.56
CA GLY A 171 -7.12 -8.28 -2.60
C GLY A 171 -5.76 -7.64 -2.30
N CYS A 172 -5.75 -6.75 -1.32
CA CYS A 172 -4.54 -6.08 -0.85
C CYS A 172 -4.57 -5.88 0.65
N THR A 173 -3.45 -6.17 1.30
CA THR A 173 -3.17 -5.78 2.69
C THR A 173 -1.97 -4.85 2.71
N ILE A 174 -2.09 -3.73 3.45
CA ILE A 174 -0.98 -2.83 3.77
C ILE A 174 -0.67 -2.97 5.26
N PHE A 175 0.57 -3.29 5.56
CA PHE A 175 1.11 -3.34 6.92
C PHE A 175 1.85 -2.03 7.21
N GLY A 176 1.51 -1.42 8.34
CA GLY A 176 2.17 -0.22 8.85
C GLY A 176 2.90 -0.49 10.18
N HIS A 177 3.22 0.58 10.87
CA HIS A 177 3.90 0.52 12.16
C HIS A 177 3.18 -0.40 13.16
N GLY A 178 3.93 -1.31 13.76
CA GLY A 178 3.43 -2.28 14.74
C GLY A 178 2.74 -3.49 14.14
N PHE A 179 2.83 -3.72 12.83
CA PHE A 179 2.32 -4.89 12.13
C PHE A 179 3.34 -5.42 11.12
N GLY A 180 3.17 -6.67 10.68
CA GLY A 180 4.01 -7.29 9.67
C GLY A 180 5.42 -7.62 10.15
N ASN A 181 6.36 -7.60 9.23
CA ASN A 181 7.78 -7.89 9.47
C ASN A 181 8.67 -6.64 9.49
N TYR A 182 8.13 -5.48 9.06
CA TYR A 182 8.83 -4.22 8.98
C TYR A 182 8.09 -3.16 9.80
N ASP A 183 8.77 -2.58 10.78
CA ASP A 183 8.16 -1.60 11.69
C ASP A 183 8.13 -0.21 11.05
N GLN A 184 7.36 -0.07 9.97
CA GLN A 184 7.24 1.18 9.23
C GLN A 184 5.86 1.38 8.63
N ASP A 185 5.42 2.62 8.58
CA ASP A 185 4.33 3.05 7.72
C ASP A 185 4.80 3.20 6.27
N ILE A 186 3.87 3.51 5.36
CA ILE A 186 4.22 3.89 3.98
C ILE A 186 5.13 5.11 4.04
N GLN A 187 6.29 5.04 3.41
CA GLN A 187 7.28 6.10 3.37
C GLN A 187 7.47 6.61 1.95
N MET A 188 7.48 7.92 1.80
CA MET A 188 7.87 8.59 0.57
C MET A 188 9.12 9.41 0.81
N LYS A 189 10.13 9.25 -0.05
CA LYS A 189 11.38 10.02 -0.03
C LYS A 189 11.55 10.73 -1.36
N LEU A 190 11.80 12.03 -1.33
CA LEU A 190 12.06 12.85 -2.50
C LEU A 190 13.53 13.22 -2.53
N PHE A 191 14.15 13.04 -3.68
CA PHE A 191 15.54 13.42 -3.94
C PHE A 191 15.52 14.51 -5.01
N HIS A 192 16.11 15.66 -4.71
CA HIS A 192 16.07 16.86 -5.55
C HIS A 192 17.39 17.60 -5.55
N SER A 193 17.58 18.45 -6.54
CA SER A 193 18.70 19.40 -6.68
C SER A 193 18.20 20.83 -6.65
#